data_ffe43d568ceb25b9b7d8cabbb91319da
#
_entry.id   ffe43d568ceb25b9b7d8cabbb91319da
#
_cell.length_a   1.000
_cell.length_b   1.000
_cell.length_c   1.000
_cell.angle_alpha   90.00
_cell.angle_beta   90.00
_cell.angle_gamma   90.00
#
_symmetry.space_group_name_H-M   'P 1'
#
loop_
_entity.id
_entity.type
_entity.pdbx_description
1 polymer ?
#
loop_
_entity_poly.entity_id
_entity_poly.type
_entity_poly.pdbx_seq_one_letter_code
_entity_poly.pdbx_strand_id
1 'polypeptide(L)'
;MNYDIIVVGGGHAGIEASLAAARMGKKTLLITILAEQIGAASCNPAIGGLAKGHLVKEIDALGGQMGLTTDAVGIQFRVLNESKGPAVRGSRAQIDMDRYRVYMRNLLLNTPNLEISQEIATEILSENGEVTGVKTHLNNIYNAKKVIITTGTFLNGLI
;
A
#
# COMPACT_ATOMS: atom_id res chain seq x y z
N MET A 1 17.35 14.23 -4.17
CA MET A 1 16.54 14.42 -2.94
C MET A 1 16.82 13.27 -2.03
N ASN A 2 16.87 13.48 -0.71
CA ASN A 2 17.23 12.43 0.25
C ASN A 2 16.02 12.03 1.09
N TYR A 3 15.76 10.73 1.17
CA TYR A 3 14.70 10.10 1.96
C TYR A 3 15.32 9.06 2.91
N ASP A 4 14.60 8.70 3.96
CA ASP A 4 14.99 7.57 4.82
C ASP A 4 14.57 6.26 4.13
N ILE A 5 13.38 6.27 3.53
CA ILE A 5 12.78 5.09 2.89
C ILE A 5 12.13 5.50 1.57
N ILE A 6 12.33 4.68 0.54
CA ILE A 6 11.58 4.74 -0.71
C ILE A 6 10.72 3.47 -0.81
N VAL A 7 9.44 3.64 -1.13
CA VAL A 7 8.51 2.55 -1.43
C VAL A 7 8.16 2.61 -2.90
N VAL A 8 8.30 1.51 -3.62
CA VAL A 8 7.98 1.40 -5.04
C VAL A 8 6.71 0.57 -5.22
N GLY A 9 5.65 1.22 -5.69
CA GLY A 9 4.34 0.61 -5.95
C GLY A 9 3.23 1.14 -5.03
N GLY A 10 2.18 1.74 -5.62
CA GLY A 10 1.03 2.33 -4.92
C GLY A 10 -0.14 1.37 -4.64
N GLY A 11 0.11 0.06 -4.66
CA GLY A 11 -0.87 -0.96 -4.24
C GLY A 11 -1.03 -1.02 -2.72
N HIS A 12 -1.88 -1.93 -2.24
CA HIS A 12 -2.20 -2.03 -0.81
C HIS A 12 -0.95 -2.23 0.07
N ALA A 13 -0.01 -3.09 -0.35
CA ALA A 13 1.24 -3.31 0.39
C ALA A 13 2.11 -2.05 0.47
N GLY A 14 2.21 -1.31 -0.64
CA GLY A 14 2.98 -0.05 -0.67
C GLY A 14 2.35 1.05 0.16
N ILE A 15 1.02 1.12 0.19
CA ILE A 15 0.29 2.05 1.05
C ILE A 15 0.62 1.78 2.52
N GLU A 16 0.46 0.54 2.97
CA GLU A 16 0.72 0.17 4.37
C GLU A 16 2.19 0.41 4.74
N ALA A 17 3.14 0.04 3.86
CA ALA A 17 4.56 0.28 4.09
C ALA A 17 4.89 1.78 4.18
N SER A 18 4.33 2.60 3.28
CA SER A 18 4.56 4.04 3.26
C SER A 18 3.99 4.74 4.48
N LEU A 19 2.76 4.38 4.87
CA LEU A 19 2.11 4.94 6.05
C LEU A 19 2.81 4.52 7.34
N ALA A 20 3.23 3.26 7.46
CA ALA A 20 4.01 2.79 8.60
C ALA A 20 5.31 3.58 8.75
N ALA A 21 6.07 3.73 7.68
CA ALA A 21 7.31 4.50 7.68
C ALA A 21 7.10 5.98 8.05
N ALA A 22 6.11 6.62 7.44
CA ALA A 22 5.79 8.02 7.69
C ALA A 22 5.32 8.27 9.14
N ARG A 23 4.48 7.38 9.69
CA ARG A 23 4.01 7.42 11.09
C ARG A 23 5.14 7.20 12.10
N MET A 24 6.18 6.46 11.71
CA MET A 24 7.42 6.33 12.50
C MET A 24 8.33 7.56 12.38
N GLY A 25 7.89 8.64 11.75
CA GLY A 25 8.64 9.88 11.58
C GLY A 25 9.75 9.81 10.53
N LYS A 26 9.71 8.82 9.62
CA LYS A 26 10.70 8.68 8.56
C LYS A 26 10.28 9.48 7.33
N LYS A 27 11.22 10.22 6.75
CA LYS A 27 11.00 10.90 5.48
C LYS A 27 10.87 9.84 4.39
N THR A 28 9.65 9.67 3.89
CA THR A 28 9.26 8.56 3.02
C THR A 28 8.85 9.08 1.65
N LEU A 29 9.29 8.40 0.58
CA LEU A 29 8.82 8.62 -0.78
C LEU A 29 8.07 7.37 -1.26
N LEU A 30 6.86 7.57 -1.75
CA LEU A 30 6.12 6.56 -2.51
C LEU A 30 6.25 6.87 -4.01
N ILE A 31 6.85 5.96 -4.77
CA ILE A 31 6.90 6.03 -6.24
C ILE A 31 5.81 5.12 -6.80
N THR A 32 4.93 5.68 -7.61
CA THR A 32 3.84 4.94 -8.25
C THR A 32 3.68 5.35 -9.71
N ILE A 33 3.27 4.40 -10.55
CA ILE A 33 3.08 4.65 -11.99
C ILE A 33 1.95 5.66 -12.21
N LEU A 34 0.85 5.53 -11.44
CA LEU A 34 -0.33 6.36 -11.60
C LEU A 34 -0.93 6.69 -10.22
N ALA A 35 -0.90 7.95 -9.83
CA ALA A 35 -1.37 8.39 -8.52
C ALA A 35 -2.89 8.15 -8.34
N GLU A 36 -3.67 8.26 -9.43
CA GLU A 36 -5.09 7.95 -9.41
C GLU A 36 -5.40 6.48 -9.10
N GLN A 37 -4.45 5.57 -9.30
CA GLN A 37 -4.62 4.14 -9.05
C GLN A 37 -4.11 3.69 -7.68
N ILE A 38 -3.68 4.62 -6.84
CA ILE A 38 -3.30 4.29 -5.45
C ILE A 38 -4.49 3.64 -4.73
N GLY A 39 -4.27 2.44 -4.20
CA GLY A 39 -5.29 1.68 -3.49
C GLY A 39 -6.39 1.07 -4.37
N ALA A 40 -6.18 0.99 -5.67
CA ALA A 40 -7.17 0.37 -6.57
C ALA A 40 -7.43 -1.10 -6.18
N ALA A 41 -8.70 -1.43 -5.97
CA ALA A 41 -9.17 -2.79 -5.71
C ALA A 41 -9.52 -3.48 -7.02
N SER A 42 -8.51 -3.94 -7.76
CA SER A 42 -8.63 -4.39 -9.15
C SER A 42 -9.42 -5.70 -9.34
N CYS A 43 -9.53 -6.55 -8.33
CA CYS A 43 -10.15 -7.87 -8.48
C CYS A 43 -11.61 -7.90 -8.00
N ASN A 44 -11.84 -7.54 -6.74
CA ASN A 44 -13.14 -7.60 -6.10
C ASN A 44 -13.38 -6.37 -5.23
N PRO A 45 -14.61 -5.82 -5.20
CA PRO A 45 -14.95 -4.70 -4.33
C PRO A 45 -15.12 -5.16 -2.87
N ALA A 46 -14.21 -5.99 -2.37
CA ALA A 46 -14.32 -6.57 -1.05
C ALA A 46 -12.99 -6.65 -0.31
N ILE A 47 -13.02 -6.29 0.95
CA ILE A 47 -11.91 -6.42 1.90
C ILE A 47 -12.30 -7.48 2.93
N GLY A 48 -11.37 -8.39 3.20
CA GLY A 48 -11.60 -9.51 4.11
C GLY A 48 -12.00 -10.81 3.41
N GLY A 49 -12.57 -11.73 4.16
CA GLY A 49 -12.83 -13.11 3.77
C GLY A 49 -12.01 -14.08 4.60
N LEU A 50 -12.00 -15.38 4.24
CA LEU A 50 -11.44 -16.43 5.10
C LEU A 50 -9.94 -16.25 5.39
N ALA A 51 -9.09 -16.03 4.41
CA ALA A 51 -7.67 -15.77 4.63
C ALA A 51 -7.35 -14.26 4.74
N LYS A 52 -7.84 -13.49 3.77
CA LYS A 52 -7.60 -12.05 3.69
C LYS A 52 -8.07 -11.30 4.94
N GLY A 53 -9.20 -11.70 5.53
CA GLY A 53 -9.75 -11.07 6.73
C GLY A 53 -8.85 -11.21 7.96
N HIS A 54 -8.12 -12.30 8.08
CA HIS A 54 -7.14 -12.49 9.17
C HIS A 54 -5.96 -11.53 9.00
N LEU A 55 -5.39 -11.47 7.79
CA LEU A 55 -4.28 -10.55 7.49
C LEU A 55 -4.69 -9.08 7.69
N VAL A 56 -5.90 -8.69 7.28
CA VAL A 56 -6.40 -7.32 7.50
C VAL A 56 -6.45 -6.99 8.99
N LYS A 57 -6.93 -7.91 9.84
CA LYS A 57 -6.98 -7.72 11.29
C LYS A 57 -5.59 -7.63 11.93
N GLU A 58 -4.64 -8.44 11.45
CA GLU A 58 -3.26 -8.38 11.92
C GLU A 58 -2.60 -7.04 11.57
N ILE A 59 -2.80 -6.56 10.34
CA ILE A 59 -2.33 -5.24 9.89
C ILE A 59 -2.99 -4.13 10.71
N ASP A 60 -4.31 -4.21 10.94
CA ASP A 60 -5.08 -3.24 11.73
C ASP A 60 -4.57 -3.17 13.17
N ALA A 61 -4.29 -4.32 13.81
CA ALA A 61 -3.72 -4.40 15.15
C ALA A 61 -2.33 -3.72 15.27
N LEU A 62 -1.60 -3.61 14.16
CA LEU A 62 -0.32 -2.89 14.07
C LEU A 62 -0.48 -1.42 13.67
N GLY A 63 -1.70 -0.91 13.60
CA GLY A 63 -1.99 0.47 13.20
C GLY A 63 -2.07 0.69 11.69
N GLY A 64 -2.39 -0.36 10.93
CA GLY A 64 -2.59 -0.29 9.48
C GLY A 64 -3.82 0.51 9.06
N GLN A 65 -3.92 0.79 7.78
CA GLN A 65 -4.93 1.70 7.23
C GLN A 65 -6.09 0.99 6.54
N MET A 66 -5.87 -0.21 6.03
CA MET A 66 -6.87 -0.92 5.22
C MET A 66 -8.19 -1.13 5.96
N GLY A 67 -8.14 -1.53 7.22
CA GLY A 67 -9.32 -1.70 8.08
C GLY A 67 -10.08 -0.39 8.26
N LEU A 68 -9.39 0.66 8.69
CA LEU A 68 -9.97 1.99 8.92
C LEU A 68 -10.61 2.58 7.65
N THR A 69 -9.96 2.44 6.50
CA THR A 69 -10.53 2.92 5.24
C THR A 69 -11.74 2.08 4.83
N THR A 70 -11.70 0.77 5.08
CA THR A 70 -12.83 -0.12 4.83
C THR A 70 -14.04 0.28 5.66
N ASP A 71 -13.87 0.62 6.92
CA ASP A 71 -14.94 1.09 7.78
C ASP A 71 -15.52 2.43 7.32
N ALA A 72 -14.66 3.32 6.77
CA ALA A 72 -15.10 4.62 6.29
C ALA A 72 -15.92 4.58 4.97
N VAL A 73 -15.64 3.60 4.09
CA VAL A 73 -16.25 3.54 2.74
C VAL A 73 -16.95 2.21 2.45
N GLY A 74 -17.09 1.35 3.45
CA GLY A 74 -17.79 0.08 3.32
C GLY A 74 -19.29 0.27 3.09
N ILE A 75 -19.84 -0.53 2.19
CA ILE A 75 -21.27 -0.50 1.83
C ILE A 75 -22.03 -1.71 2.37
N GLN A 76 -21.35 -2.81 2.68
CA GLN A 76 -21.93 -3.99 3.30
C GLN A 76 -20.89 -4.73 4.16
N PHE A 77 -21.28 -5.16 5.35
CA PHE A 77 -20.46 -5.93 6.27
C PHE A 77 -21.12 -7.27 6.56
N ARG A 78 -20.34 -8.36 6.48
CA ARG A 78 -20.82 -9.72 6.74
C ARG A 78 -19.78 -10.55 7.48
N VAL A 79 -20.26 -11.49 8.29
CA VAL A 79 -19.45 -12.59 8.81
C VAL A 79 -19.71 -13.80 7.92
N LEU A 80 -18.66 -14.32 7.29
CA LEU A 80 -18.72 -15.55 6.50
C LEU A 80 -18.65 -16.75 7.41
N ASN A 81 -19.32 -17.84 7.02
CA ASN A 81 -19.34 -19.11 7.75
C ASN A 81 -19.77 -18.99 9.23
N GLU A 82 -20.69 -18.10 9.53
CA GLU A 82 -21.15 -17.83 10.90
C GLU A 82 -21.68 -19.10 11.59
N SER A 83 -22.37 -19.96 10.84
CA SER A 83 -22.92 -21.23 11.31
C SER A 83 -21.91 -22.38 11.43
N LYS A 84 -20.67 -22.21 10.93
CA LYS A 84 -19.66 -23.29 10.83
C LYS A 84 -18.62 -23.31 11.95
N GLY A 85 -18.78 -22.44 12.94
CA GLY A 85 -17.90 -22.36 14.10
C GLY A 85 -16.79 -21.31 13.99
N PRO A 86 -16.16 -20.94 15.12
CA PRO A 86 -15.25 -19.81 15.21
C PRO A 86 -14.00 -19.91 14.32
N ALA A 87 -13.48 -21.12 14.14
CA ALA A 87 -12.21 -21.36 13.40
C ALA A 87 -12.29 -20.99 11.91
N VAL A 88 -13.49 -20.99 11.34
CA VAL A 88 -13.71 -20.70 9.91
C VAL A 88 -14.53 -19.43 9.66
N ARG A 89 -14.82 -18.67 10.70
CA ARG A 89 -15.48 -17.37 10.56
C ARG A 89 -14.51 -16.34 9.99
N GLY A 90 -14.97 -15.55 9.03
CA GLY A 90 -14.18 -14.48 8.43
C GLY A 90 -15.02 -13.22 8.22
N SER A 91 -14.52 -12.09 8.69
CA SER A 91 -15.13 -10.80 8.40
C SER A 91 -14.90 -10.43 6.95
N ARG A 92 -15.94 -9.95 6.26
CA ARG A 92 -15.86 -9.45 4.89
C ARG A 92 -16.68 -8.18 4.77
N ALA A 93 -16.06 -7.14 4.24
CA ALA A 93 -16.72 -5.92 3.87
C ALA A 93 -16.75 -5.78 2.35
N GLN A 94 -17.87 -5.34 1.80
CA GLN A 94 -17.94 -4.86 0.44
C GLN A 94 -17.73 -3.36 0.45
N ILE A 95 -16.90 -2.85 -0.44
CA ILE A 95 -16.52 -1.46 -0.54
C ILE A 95 -16.98 -0.83 -1.84
N ASP A 96 -17.21 0.47 -1.82
CA ASP A 96 -17.23 1.29 -3.02
C ASP A 96 -15.79 1.48 -3.48
N MET A 97 -15.40 0.88 -4.61
CA MET A 97 -14.01 0.89 -5.09
C MET A 97 -13.49 2.28 -5.41
N ASP A 98 -14.34 3.14 -5.97
CA ASP A 98 -13.94 4.51 -6.33
C ASP A 98 -13.77 5.37 -5.07
N ARG A 99 -14.71 5.27 -4.12
CA ARG A 99 -14.58 5.97 -2.83
C ARG A 99 -13.38 5.47 -2.04
N TYR A 100 -13.10 4.17 -2.04
CA TYR A 100 -11.93 3.60 -1.37
C TYR A 100 -10.63 4.17 -1.93
N ARG A 101 -10.49 4.17 -3.26
CA ARG A 101 -9.35 4.70 -3.97
C ARG A 101 -9.15 6.20 -3.69
N VAL A 102 -10.20 6.99 -3.81
CA VAL A 102 -10.16 8.43 -3.54
C VAL A 102 -9.80 8.72 -2.08
N TYR A 103 -10.43 8.00 -1.15
CA TYR A 103 -10.15 8.14 0.28
C TYR A 103 -8.67 7.84 0.60
N MET A 104 -8.17 6.70 0.10
CA MET A 104 -6.81 6.25 0.33
C MET A 104 -5.78 7.22 -0.24
N ARG A 105 -5.98 7.67 -1.48
CA ARG A 105 -5.11 8.68 -2.13
C ARG A 105 -5.09 9.98 -1.34
N ASN A 106 -6.24 10.50 -0.96
CA ASN A 106 -6.32 11.75 -0.20
C ASN A 106 -5.65 11.63 1.17
N LEU A 107 -5.79 10.49 1.82
CA LEU A 107 -5.10 10.21 3.07
C LEU A 107 -3.57 10.29 2.89
N LEU A 108 -3.03 9.60 1.88
CA LEU A 108 -1.58 9.60 1.64
C LEU A 108 -1.05 10.99 1.29
N LEU A 109 -1.75 11.74 0.45
CA LEU A 109 -1.37 13.10 0.07
C LEU A 109 -1.32 14.08 1.26
N ASN A 110 -2.09 13.80 2.32
CA ASN A 110 -2.14 14.62 3.53
C ASN A 110 -1.37 14.01 4.71
N THR A 111 -0.63 12.93 4.50
CA THR A 111 0.15 12.28 5.56
C THR A 111 1.50 13.01 5.74
N PRO A 112 1.80 13.52 6.94
CA PRO A 112 3.11 14.10 7.23
C PRO A 112 4.25 13.11 6.95
N ASN A 113 5.40 13.62 6.53
CA ASN A 113 6.61 12.85 6.19
C ASN A 113 6.46 11.90 4.99
N LEU A 114 5.35 11.95 4.25
CA LEU A 114 5.13 11.16 3.04
C LEU A 114 5.03 12.06 1.82
N GLU A 115 5.90 11.82 0.85
CA GLU A 115 5.84 12.42 -0.47
C GLU A 115 5.47 11.35 -1.51
N ILE A 116 4.77 11.74 -2.57
CA ILE A 116 4.36 10.84 -3.65
C ILE A 116 4.96 11.36 -4.96
N SER A 117 5.63 10.47 -5.69
CA SER A 117 6.09 10.73 -7.06
C SER A 117 5.38 9.81 -8.04
N GLN A 118 4.78 10.41 -9.06
CA GLN A 118 4.16 9.66 -10.16
C GLN A 118 5.19 9.41 -11.25
N GLU A 119 5.95 8.34 -11.08
CA GLU A 119 7.03 7.91 -11.98
C GLU A 119 7.15 6.39 -12.01
N ILE A 120 7.88 5.89 -13.01
CA ILE A 120 8.21 4.46 -13.10
C ILE A 120 9.63 4.28 -12.57
N ALA A 121 9.80 3.48 -11.52
CA ALA A 121 11.11 3.07 -11.06
C ALA A 121 11.74 2.13 -12.09
N THR A 122 12.96 2.41 -12.50
CA THR A 122 13.67 1.62 -13.53
C THR A 122 14.89 0.89 -12.98
N GLU A 123 15.49 1.40 -11.90
CA GLU A 123 16.72 0.84 -11.37
C GLU A 123 16.80 1.09 -9.86
N ILE A 124 17.28 0.10 -9.12
CA ILE A 124 17.69 0.25 -7.73
C ILE A 124 19.19 0.53 -7.73
N LEU A 125 19.57 1.67 -7.19
CA LEU A 125 20.96 2.07 -7.11
C LEU A 125 21.62 1.46 -5.88
N SER A 126 22.82 0.92 -6.06
CA SER A 126 23.61 0.37 -4.97
C SER A 126 25.08 0.69 -5.14
N GLU A 127 25.78 0.85 -4.03
CA GLU A 127 27.23 1.05 -3.97
C GLU A 127 27.80 0.17 -2.86
N ASN A 128 28.87 -0.55 -3.17
CA ASN A 128 29.54 -1.49 -2.23
C ASN A 128 28.58 -2.50 -1.56
N GLY A 129 27.52 -2.93 -2.28
CA GLY A 129 26.53 -3.87 -1.75
C GLY A 129 25.44 -3.24 -0.88
N GLU A 130 25.46 -1.93 -0.68
CA GLU A 130 24.42 -1.19 0.04
C GLU A 130 23.54 -0.40 -0.93
N VAL A 131 22.22 -0.38 -0.66
CA VAL A 131 21.26 0.41 -1.44
C VAL A 131 21.50 1.90 -1.18
N THR A 132 21.59 2.68 -2.26
CA THR A 132 21.77 4.13 -2.22
C THR A 132 20.57 4.92 -2.74
N GLY A 133 19.65 4.27 -3.48
CA GLY A 133 18.46 4.94 -3.99
C GLY A 133 17.73 4.22 -5.11
N VAL A 134 16.90 4.99 -5.80
CA VAL A 134 16.12 4.54 -6.96
C VAL A 134 16.25 5.56 -8.10
N LYS A 135 16.42 5.06 -9.33
CA LYS A 135 16.34 5.83 -10.55
C LYS A 135 15.01 5.57 -11.24
N THR A 136 14.46 6.61 -11.87
CA THR A 136 13.19 6.55 -12.58
C THR A 136 13.36 6.70 -14.09
N HIS A 137 12.30 6.45 -14.85
CA HIS A 137 12.25 6.59 -16.31
C HIS A 137 12.48 8.05 -16.79
N LEU A 138 12.27 9.03 -15.93
CA LEU A 138 12.58 10.43 -16.19
C LEU A 138 14.04 10.79 -15.87
N ASN A 139 14.88 9.80 -15.54
CA ASN A 139 16.25 9.96 -15.06
C ASN A 139 16.38 10.71 -13.72
N ASN A 140 15.29 10.88 -12.98
CA ASN A 140 15.37 11.38 -11.62
C ASN A 140 16.03 10.34 -10.70
N ILE A 141 16.89 10.81 -9.81
CA ILE A 141 17.54 9.99 -8.79
C ILE A 141 17.05 10.43 -7.42
N TYR A 142 16.46 9.49 -6.70
CA TYR A 142 16.02 9.61 -5.33
C TYR A 142 16.93 8.79 -4.44
N ASN A 143 17.62 9.44 -3.51
CA ASN A 143 18.53 8.74 -2.60
C ASN A 143 17.79 8.28 -1.36
N ALA A 144 18.05 7.04 -0.94
CA ALA A 144 17.55 6.49 0.31
C ALA A 144 18.44 5.33 0.79
N LYS A 145 18.47 5.13 2.10
CA LYS A 145 19.17 4.00 2.71
C LYS A 145 18.37 2.69 2.65
N LYS A 146 17.07 2.76 2.37
CA LYS A 146 16.19 1.60 2.32
C LYS A 146 15.18 1.75 1.19
N VAL A 147 14.98 0.67 0.45
CA VAL A 147 13.98 0.57 -0.63
C VAL A 147 13.08 -0.63 -0.36
N ILE A 148 11.78 -0.41 -0.41
CA ILE A 148 10.76 -1.45 -0.26
C ILE A 148 10.07 -1.61 -1.62
N ILE A 149 10.11 -2.82 -2.18
CA ILE A 149 9.52 -3.14 -3.48
C ILE A 149 8.16 -3.80 -3.26
N THR A 150 7.11 -3.18 -3.78
CA THR A 150 5.73 -3.66 -3.69
C THR A 150 5.02 -3.55 -5.04
N THR A 151 5.72 -3.88 -6.10
CA THR A 151 5.31 -3.67 -7.49
C THR A 151 4.23 -4.62 -7.98
N GLY A 152 3.91 -5.67 -7.21
CA GLY A 152 2.97 -6.69 -7.62
C GLY A 152 3.39 -7.34 -8.93
N THR A 153 2.53 -7.25 -9.94
CA THR A 153 2.74 -7.84 -11.27
C THR A 153 3.34 -6.85 -12.29
N PHE A 154 3.66 -5.64 -11.85
CA PHE A 154 4.25 -4.61 -12.71
C PHE A 154 5.79 -4.73 -12.78
N LEU A 155 6.42 -3.88 -13.57
CA LEU A 155 7.88 -3.81 -13.76
C LEU A 155 8.49 -5.12 -14.24
N ASN A 156 7.90 -5.72 -15.29
CA ASN A 156 8.31 -7.00 -15.89
C ASN A 156 8.23 -8.20 -14.94
N GLY A 157 7.33 -8.14 -13.96
CA GLY A 157 7.03 -9.28 -13.10
C GLY A 157 6.58 -10.49 -13.93
N LEU A 158 7.19 -11.65 -13.70
CA LEU A 158 6.75 -12.92 -14.29
C LEU A 158 5.71 -13.55 -13.35
N ILE A 159 4.55 -13.94 -13.93
CA ILE A 159 3.42 -14.56 -13.20
C ILE A 159 3.20 -15.96 -13.74
#